data_18aa55c96c089beb3dfaad7af5a86871
#
_entry.id   18aa55c96c089beb3dfaad7af5a86871
#
_cell.length_a   1.000
_cell.length_b   1.000
_cell.length_c   1.000
_cell.angle_alpha   90.00
_cell.angle_beta   90.00
_cell.angle_gamma   90.00
#
_symmetry.space_group_name_H-M   'P 1'
#
loop_
_entity.id
_entity.type
_entity.pdbx_description
1 polymer ?
#
loop_
_entity_poly.entity_id
_entity_poly.type
_entity_poly.pdbx_seq_one_letter_code
_entity_poly.pdbx_strand_id
1 'polypeptide(L)'
;MQPLAERLRPTSLDNYIGQQHLVGEGAVLRRMLESGRISSFILWGPPGVGKTTLAQIVASTVKTAFYTLSAVNCGVKEVREVIDRAKRERFFSAPSPILFIDEIHRFSKSQQDSLLAAVEQGTITLIGATTENPSFEVIRPLLSRCQVYVLKSLTKDELLHLANVAITTDIVLRERKVELVETEALLRFSGGDARKLLNILDLLEASVPEGVIRVTNDFVYACLQQNPLAYDKDGEQHYDIISAFIKSIRGSDPDAALYWLARMIEGGEDPKFIARRLVISAAEDIGLANPNALLMANAAFDAVERIGFPEGRIPLAQATVYLASSPKSNSAYMGINTAIELVRHTGNLPVPLHLRNAPTQLMAELGYHAGYAYPHDYPGHYVKQQYMPDSLQHEHFYTPADNAAERKLAEYLSRCK
;
A
#
# COMPACT_ATOMS: atom_id res chain seq x y z
N MET A 1 -9.55 -30.02 -13.57
CA MET A 1 -9.65 -30.14 -12.10
C MET A 1 -9.61 -28.75 -11.49
N GLN A 2 -10.24 -28.48 -10.33
CA GLN A 2 -10.12 -27.20 -9.67
C GLN A 2 -8.69 -26.98 -9.15
N PRO A 3 -8.15 -25.75 -9.18
CA PRO A 3 -6.82 -25.46 -8.62
C PRO A 3 -6.72 -25.84 -7.14
N LEU A 4 -5.53 -26.25 -6.71
CA LEU A 4 -5.27 -26.68 -5.33
C LEU A 4 -5.67 -25.63 -4.29
N ALA A 5 -5.42 -24.34 -4.58
CA ALA A 5 -5.81 -23.22 -3.72
C ALA A 5 -7.33 -23.12 -3.49
N GLU A 6 -8.15 -23.59 -4.42
CA GLU A 6 -9.60 -23.62 -4.28
C GLU A 6 -10.08 -24.87 -3.56
N ARG A 7 -9.44 -26.02 -3.84
CA ARG A 7 -9.76 -27.31 -3.17
C ARG A 7 -9.46 -27.26 -1.67
N LEU A 8 -8.41 -26.56 -1.28
CA LEU A 8 -7.96 -26.43 0.12
C LEU A 8 -8.47 -25.19 0.83
N ARG A 9 -9.42 -24.45 0.23
CA ARG A 9 -9.98 -23.27 0.86
C ARG A 9 -10.62 -23.62 2.20
N PRO A 10 -10.14 -23.07 3.33
CA PRO A 10 -10.71 -23.36 4.63
C PRO A 10 -12.15 -22.85 4.76
N THR A 11 -12.99 -23.61 5.42
CA THR A 11 -14.41 -23.30 5.67
C THR A 11 -14.70 -22.88 7.10
N SER A 12 -13.70 -22.96 7.99
CA SER A 12 -13.79 -22.56 9.40
C SER A 12 -12.54 -21.78 9.82
N LEU A 13 -12.65 -21.00 10.90
CA LEU A 13 -11.50 -20.30 11.49
C LEU A 13 -10.43 -21.26 12.04
N ASP A 14 -10.80 -22.44 12.46
CA ASP A 14 -9.88 -23.40 13.06
C ASP A 14 -8.92 -24.00 12.01
N ASN A 15 -9.36 -24.05 10.74
CA ASN A 15 -8.55 -24.47 9.62
C ASN A 15 -7.89 -23.29 8.88
N TYR A 16 -8.11 -22.05 9.35
CA TYR A 16 -7.58 -20.86 8.73
C TYR A 16 -6.16 -20.59 9.23
N ILE A 17 -5.17 -20.78 8.35
CA ILE A 17 -3.75 -20.64 8.69
C ILE A 17 -3.34 -19.14 8.66
N GLY A 18 -2.62 -18.73 9.68
CA GLY A 18 -2.12 -17.37 9.81
C GLY A 18 -3.09 -16.39 10.49
N GLN A 19 -2.72 -15.12 10.51
CA GLN A 19 -3.52 -14.00 11.03
C GLN A 19 -3.96 -14.18 12.51
N GLN A 20 -3.16 -14.82 13.34
CA GLN A 20 -3.53 -15.12 14.75
C GLN A 20 -3.91 -13.88 15.55
N HIS A 21 -3.36 -12.71 15.22
CA HIS A 21 -3.71 -11.43 15.83
C HIS A 21 -5.15 -10.97 15.55
N LEU A 22 -5.80 -11.51 14.51
CA LEU A 22 -7.21 -11.22 14.15
C LEU A 22 -8.15 -12.36 14.49
N VAL A 23 -7.74 -13.61 14.27
CA VAL A 23 -8.61 -14.78 14.33
C VAL A 23 -8.21 -15.79 15.40
N GLY A 24 -7.10 -15.59 16.10
CA GLY A 24 -6.68 -16.42 17.23
C GLY A 24 -7.66 -16.38 18.41
N GLU A 25 -7.41 -17.19 19.43
CA GLU A 25 -8.22 -17.21 20.64
C GLU A 25 -8.29 -15.83 21.30
N GLY A 26 -9.50 -15.34 21.57
CA GLY A 26 -9.73 -14.00 22.13
C GLY A 26 -9.44 -12.82 21.18
N ALA A 27 -9.05 -13.06 19.93
CA ALA A 27 -8.81 -12.01 18.96
C ALA A 27 -10.10 -11.33 18.47
N VAL A 28 -9.98 -10.14 17.92
CA VAL A 28 -11.09 -9.23 17.63
C VAL A 28 -12.13 -9.83 16.67
N LEU A 29 -11.69 -10.44 15.57
CA LEU A 29 -12.62 -11.04 14.60
C LEU A 29 -13.26 -12.33 15.15
N ARG A 30 -12.50 -13.14 15.89
CA ARG A 30 -13.07 -14.34 16.54
C ARG A 30 -14.16 -13.96 17.53
N ARG A 31 -13.93 -12.99 18.42
CA ARG A 31 -14.94 -12.50 19.36
C ARG A 31 -16.16 -11.91 18.66
N MET A 32 -15.97 -11.19 17.56
CA MET A 32 -17.05 -10.63 16.76
C MET A 32 -17.94 -11.76 16.19
N LEU A 33 -17.33 -12.81 15.66
CA LEU A 33 -18.05 -13.99 15.16
C LEU A 33 -18.78 -14.76 16.25
N GLU A 34 -18.15 -14.99 17.39
CA GLU A 34 -18.74 -15.67 18.56
C GLU A 34 -19.92 -14.89 19.13
N SER A 35 -19.87 -13.56 19.08
CA SER A 35 -20.99 -12.71 19.50
C SER A 35 -22.19 -12.70 18.54
N GLY A 36 -22.00 -13.19 17.31
CA GLY A 36 -22.98 -13.13 16.23
C GLY A 36 -23.29 -11.73 15.70
N ARG A 37 -22.57 -10.70 16.18
CA ARG A 37 -22.75 -9.30 15.77
C ARG A 37 -21.60 -8.87 14.89
N ILE A 38 -21.85 -8.77 13.59
CA ILE A 38 -20.84 -8.37 12.62
C ILE A 38 -21.10 -6.93 12.20
N SER A 39 -20.13 -6.07 12.46
CA SER A 39 -20.07 -4.71 11.90
C SER A 39 -19.36 -4.72 10.54
N SER A 40 -19.57 -3.71 9.73
CA SER A 40 -18.85 -3.53 8.46
C SER A 40 -17.36 -3.30 8.70
N PHE A 41 -16.52 -3.90 7.86
CA PHE A 41 -15.06 -3.76 7.95
C PHE A 41 -14.36 -3.87 6.61
N ILE A 42 -13.10 -3.44 6.59
CA ILE A 42 -12.21 -3.54 5.44
C ILE A 42 -11.01 -4.40 5.81
N LEU A 43 -10.72 -5.40 4.98
CA LEU A 43 -9.54 -6.25 5.06
C LEU A 43 -8.44 -5.66 4.18
N TRP A 44 -7.40 -5.14 4.78
CA TRP A 44 -6.25 -4.59 4.09
C TRP A 44 -5.02 -5.48 4.26
N GLY A 45 -4.36 -5.82 3.18
CA GLY A 45 -3.13 -6.61 3.22
C GLY A 45 -2.72 -7.12 1.84
N PRO A 46 -1.54 -7.73 1.73
CA PRO A 46 -0.99 -8.22 0.46
C PRO A 46 -1.88 -9.27 -0.20
N PRO A 47 -1.64 -9.60 -1.48
CA PRO A 47 -2.37 -10.67 -2.15
C PRO A 47 -2.14 -12.03 -1.48
N GLY A 48 -3.05 -12.97 -1.65
CA GLY A 48 -2.91 -14.36 -1.22
C GLY A 48 -2.91 -14.64 0.29
N VAL A 49 -3.12 -13.63 1.15
CA VAL A 49 -3.15 -13.79 2.63
C VAL A 49 -4.51 -14.24 3.19
N GLY A 50 -5.47 -14.57 2.31
CA GLY A 50 -6.75 -15.14 2.72
C GLY A 50 -7.89 -14.15 2.94
N LYS A 51 -7.84 -12.89 2.45
CA LYS A 51 -8.92 -11.89 2.62
C LYS A 51 -10.29 -12.41 2.19
N THR A 52 -10.40 -12.93 0.97
CA THR A 52 -11.65 -13.48 0.41
C THR A 52 -12.13 -14.70 1.19
N THR A 53 -11.20 -15.57 1.57
CA THR A 53 -11.49 -16.76 2.38
C THR A 53 -12.05 -16.38 3.75
N LEU A 54 -11.44 -15.41 4.42
CA LEU A 54 -11.91 -14.92 5.71
C LEU A 54 -13.33 -14.35 5.62
N ALA A 55 -13.62 -13.57 4.56
CA ALA A 55 -14.97 -13.04 4.33
C ALA A 55 -16.01 -14.16 4.15
N GLN A 56 -15.67 -15.24 3.45
CA GLN A 56 -16.53 -16.39 3.26
C GLN A 56 -16.76 -17.17 4.57
N ILE A 57 -15.72 -17.36 5.38
CA ILE A 57 -15.83 -17.99 6.70
C ILE A 57 -16.77 -17.17 7.60
N VAL A 58 -16.61 -15.85 7.60
CA VAL A 58 -17.49 -14.93 8.35
C VAL A 58 -18.95 -15.15 7.95
N ALA A 59 -19.24 -15.14 6.66
CA ALA A 59 -20.60 -15.30 6.15
C ALA A 59 -21.21 -16.67 6.49
N SER A 60 -20.44 -17.74 6.34
CA SER A 60 -20.90 -19.10 6.65
C SER A 60 -21.14 -19.29 8.15
N THR A 61 -20.31 -18.69 9.01
CA THR A 61 -20.46 -18.77 10.47
C THR A 61 -21.74 -18.10 10.95
N VAL A 62 -22.08 -16.93 10.36
CA VAL A 62 -23.28 -16.17 10.72
C VAL A 62 -24.55 -16.69 10.02
N LYS A 63 -24.39 -17.62 9.09
CA LYS A 63 -25.50 -18.20 8.30
C LYS A 63 -26.35 -17.14 7.59
N THR A 64 -25.71 -16.14 7.00
CA THR A 64 -26.36 -15.06 6.27
C THR A 64 -26.07 -15.13 4.77
N ALA A 65 -26.89 -14.47 3.96
CA ALA A 65 -26.67 -14.38 2.52
C ALA A 65 -25.35 -13.66 2.24
N PHE A 66 -24.55 -14.18 1.28
CA PHE A 66 -23.26 -13.65 0.89
C PHE A 66 -23.28 -13.26 -0.58
N TYR A 67 -23.15 -11.97 -0.83
CA TYR A 67 -23.06 -11.41 -2.16
C TYR A 67 -21.62 -10.97 -2.43
N THR A 68 -21.11 -11.30 -3.61
CA THR A 68 -19.76 -10.93 -4.02
C THR A 68 -19.83 -10.02 -5.22
N LEU A 69 -19.14 -8.89 -5.13
CA LEU A 69 -18.90 -8.00 -6.27
C LEU A 69 -17.39 -7.87 -6.49
N SER A 70 -16.99 -7.99 -7.76
CA SER A 70 -15.62 -7.68 -8.18
C SER A 70 -15.58 -6.25 -8.71
N ALA A 71 -14.75 -5.41 -8.13
CA ALA A 71 -14.62 -4.02 -8.53
C ALA A 71 -14.15 -3.84 -10.00
N VAL A 72 -13.56 -4.87 -10.60
CA VAL A 72 -13.08 -4.82 -11.99
C VAL A 72 -14.22 -4.82 -13.00
N ASN A 73 -15.33 -5.52 -12.70
CA ASN A 73 -16.42 -5.77 -13.66
C ASN A 73 -17.79 -5.23 -13.21
N CYS A 74 -17.83 -4.43 -12.13
CA CYS A 74 -19.08 -4.01 -11.51
C CYS A 74 -19.28 -2.50 -11.66
N GLY A 75 -20.47 -2.09 -12.15
CA GLY A 75 -20.91 -0.71 -12.19
C GLY A 75 -21.79 -0.31 -11.00
N VAL A 76 -22.23 0.96 -10.95
CA VAL A 76 -23.16 1.45 -9.90
C VAL A 76 -24.50 0.70 -9.93
N LYS A 77 -24.91 0.22 -11.10
CA LYS A 77 -26.18 -0.49 -11.29
C LYS A 77 -26.19 -1.82 -10.54
N GLU A 78 -25.13 -2.62 -10.69
CA GLU A 78 -24.98 -3.91 -10.03
C GLU A 78 -24.91 -3.74 -8.50
N VAL A 79 -24.24 -2.71 -8.01
CA VAL A 79 -24.23 -2.38 -6.58
C VAL A 79 -25.64 -2.14 -6.05
N ARG A 80 -26.43 -1.33 -6.78
CA ARG A 80 -27.82 -1.02 -6.41
C ARG A 80 -28.71 -2.25 -6.44
N GLU A 81 -28.58 -3.11 -7.45
CA GLU A 81 -29.34 -4.34 -7.59
C GLU A 81 -29.14 -5.27 -6.39
N VAL A 82 -27.87 -5.41 -5.94
CA VAL A 82 -27.55 -6.21 -4.74
C VAL A 82 -28.15 -5.58 -3.48
N ILE A 83 -28.04 -4.25 -3.32
CA ILE A 83 -28.64 -3.54 -2.18
C ILE A 83 -30.19 -3.70 -2.17
N ASP A 84 -30.82 -3.60 -3.31
CA ASP A 84 -32.30 -3.74 -3.42
C ASP A 84 -32.74 -5.20 -3.18
N ARG A 85 -31.92 -6.16 -3.55
CA ARG A 85 -32.12 -7.57 -3.20
C ARG A 85 -31.98 -7.79 -1.70
N ALA A 86 -30.95 -7.25 -1.09
CA ALA A 86 -30.72 -7.28 0.35
C ALA A 86 -31.90 -6.66 1.15
N LYS A 87 -32.45 -5.53 0.66
CA LYS A 87 -33.63 -4.91 1.25
C LYS A 87 -34.86 -5.83 1.23
N ARG A 88 -35.08 -6.53 0.13
CA ARG A 88 -36.22 -7.46 0.00
C ARG A 88 -36.09 -8.66 0.90
N GLU A 89 -34.91 -9.21 1.07
CA GLU A 89 -34.64 -10.37 1.92
C GLU A 89 -34.77 -10.04 3.41
N ARG A 90 -34.51 -8.79 3.82
CA ARG A 90 -34.63 -8.33 5.22
C ARG A 90 -36.06 -8.35 5.77
N PHE A 91 -37.08 -8.39 4.94
CA PHE A 91 -38.51 -8.49 5.40
C PHE A 91 -38.81 -9.77 6.18
N PHE A 92 -37.95 -10.78 6.16
CA PHE A 92 -38.14 -12.07 6.81
C PHE A 92 -37.34 -12.26 8.13
N SER A 93 -36.95 -11.19 8.79
CA SER A 93 -36.21 -11.23 10.08
C SER A 93 -34.84 -11.95 10.02
N ALA A 94 -34.26 -12.07 8.83
CA ALA A 94 -32.94 -12.64 8.64
C ALA A 94 -31.83 -11.63 9.03
N PRO A 95 -30.66 -12.11 9.48
CA PRO A 95 -29.49 -11.25 9.66
C PRO A 95 -29.16 -10.46 8.40
N SER A 96 -28.60 -9.25 8.57
CA SER A 96 -28.22 -8.42 7.41
C SER A 96 -27.27 -9.20 6.51
N PRO A 97 -27.56 -9.29 5.19
CA PRO A 97 -26.69 -9.99 4.26
C PRO A 97 -25.33 -9.32 4.16
N ILE A 98 -24.31 -10.12 3.93
CA ILE A 98 -22.94 -9.64 3.73
C ILE A 98 -22.73 -9.33 2.26
N LEU A 99 -22.29 -8.10 1.99
CA LEU A 99 -21.77 -7.70 0.69
C LEU A 99 -20.24 -7.68 0.75
N PHE A 100 -19.61 -8.62 0.07
CA PHE A 100 -18.17 -8.66 -0.11
C PHE A 100 -17.76 -7.95 -1.40
N ILE A 101 -16.85 -7.00 -1.29
CA ILE A 101 -16.28 -6.27 -2.44
C ILE A 101 -14.78 -6.56 -2.47
N ASP A 102 -14.36 -7.34 -3.47
CA ASP A 102 -12.95 -7.58 -3.72
C ASP A 102 -12.33 -6.40 -4.48
N GLU A 103 -11.12 -6.01 -4.07
CA GLU A 103 -10.38 -4.87 -4.61
C GLU A 103 -11.20 -3.55 -4.58
N ILE A 104 -11.79 -3.24 -3.41
CA ILE A 104 -12.68 -2.07 -3.23
C ILE A 104 -12.02 -0.74 -3.63
N HIS A 105 -10.68 -0.66 -3.63
CA HIS A 105 -9.94 0.51 -4.09
C HIS A 105 -10.15 0.84 -5.57
N ARG A 106 -10.61 -0.13 -6.38
CA ARG A 106 -10.94 0.08 -7.80
C ARG A 106 -12.33 0.66 -8.02
N PHE A 107 -13.15 0.73 -6.99
CA PHE A 107 -14.44 1.42 -7.07
C PHE A 107 -14.23 2.94 -7.16
N SER A 108 -14.88 3.57 -8.12
CA SER A 108 -14.97 5.02 -8.18
C SER A 108 -15.64 5.60 -6.93
N LYS A 109 -15.40 6.86 -6.65
CA LYS A 109 -16.04 7.55 -5.51
C LYS A 109 -17.57 7.43 -5.55
N SER A 110 -18.19 7.53 -6.73
CA SER A 110 -19.64 7.39 -6.91
C SER A 110 -20.15 5.99 -6.58
N GLN A 111 -19.38 4.94 -6.88
CA GLN A 111 -19.71 3.56 -6.50
C GLN A 111 -19.62 3.36 -4.99
N GLN A 112 -18.58 3.89 -4.37
CA GLN A 112 -18.42 3.86 -2.91
C GLN A 112 -19.51 4.66 -2.19
N ASP A 113 -19.88 5.84 -2.70
CA ASP A 113 -20.98 6.65 -2.17
C ASP A 113 -22.32 5.90 -2.18
N SER A 114 -22.56 5.07 -3.20
CA SER A 114 -23.80 4.29 -3.31
C SER A 114 -23.98 3.24 -2.21
N LEU A 115 -22.89 2.88 -1.51
CA LEU A 115 -22.91 1.94 -0.39
C LEU A 115 -23.27 2.61 0.94
N LEU A 116 -23.06 3.92 1.09
CA LEU A 116 -23.16 4.62 2.39
C LEU A 116 -24.50 4.42 3.07
N ALA A 117 -25.59 4.69 2.38
CA ALA A 117 -26.93 4.58 2.96
C ALA A 117 -27.26 3.14 3.40
N ALA A 118 -26.82 2.14 2.62
CA ALA A 118 -27.07 0.74 2.93
C ALA A 118 -26.26 0.25 4.14
N VAL A 119 -25.04 0.74 4.30
CA VAL A 119 -24.17 0.47 5.45
C VAL A 119 -24.69 1.17 6.70
N GLU A 120 -25.05 2.46 6.62
CA GLU A 120 -25.59 3.24 7.73
C GLU A 120 -26.89 2.65 8.29
N GLN A 121 -27.80 2.25 7.41
CA GLN A 121 -29.09 1.67 7.79
C GLN A 121 -29.00 0.20 8.21
N GLY A 122 -27.79 -0.39 8.15
CA GLY A 122 -27.56 -1.81 8.40
C GLY A 122 -28.33 -2.72 7.43
N THR A 123 -28.67 -2.22 6.23
CA THR A 123 -29.31 -3.03 5.18
C THR A 123 -28.39 -4.12 4.68
N ILE A 124 -27.10 -3.84 4.65
CA ILE A 124 -26.01 -4.77 4.37
C ILE A 124 -24.92 -4.64 5.44
N THR A 125 -24.18 -5.71 5.64
CA THR A 125 -22.86 -5.67 6.29
C THR A 125 -21.81 -5.68 5.21
N LEU A 126 -21.03 -4.61 5.10
CA LEU A 126 -19.98 -4.50 4.10
C LEU A 126 -18.68 -5.16 4.58
N ILE A 127 -18.12 -6.04 3.76
CA ILE A 127 -16.75 -6.51 3.90
C ILE A 127 -15.99 -6.11 2.65
N GLY A 128 -15.14 -5.08 2.75
CA GLY A 128 -14.25 -4.68 1.66
C GLY A 128 -12.90 -5.40 1.77
N ALA A 129 -12.31 -5.79 0.65
CA ALA A 129 -10.93 -6.28 0.59
C ALA A 129 -10.10 -5.37 -0.32
N THR A 130 -8.87 -5.09 0.08
CA THR A 130 -7.94 -4.26 -0.71
C THR A 130 -6.48 -4.64 -0.45
N THR A 131 -5.65 -4.48 -1.47
CA THR A 131 -4.20 -4.53 -1.36
C THR A 131 -3.58 -3.14 -1.14
N GLU A 132 -4.32 -2.08 -1.49
CA GLU A 132 -3.89 -0.69 -1.36
C GLU A 132 -4.29 -0.09 -0.01
N ASN A 133 -3.59 0.98 0.40
CA ASN A 133 -3.88 1.63 1.67
C ASN A 133 -5.27 2.28 1.66
N PRO A 134 -6.22 1.78 2.47
CA PRO A 134 -7.61 2.26 2.45
C PRO A 134 -7.74 3.74 2.83
N SER A 135 -6.78 4.31 3.54
CA SER A 135 -6.82 5.74 3.90
C SER A 135 -6.73 6.68 2.69
N PHE A 136 -6.20 6.21 1.56
CA PHE A 136 -6.10 6.97 0.33
C PHE A 136 -7.18 6.61 -0.69
N GLU A 137 -7.57 5.34 -0.71
CA GLU A 137 -8.39 4.76 -1.78
C GLU A 137 -9.87 4.65 -1.42
N VAL A 138 -10.19 4.58 -0.14
CA VAL A 138 -11.58 4.50 0.33
C VAL A 138 -12.04 5.86 0.83
N ILE A 139 -13.24 6.27 0.43
CA ILE A 139 -13.79 7.57 0.83
C ILE A 139 -13.97 7.66 2.36
N ARG A 140 -13.65 8.82 2.92
CA ARG A 140 -13.72 9.06 4.37
C ARG A 140 -15.08 8.71 5.01
N PRO A 141 -16.24 9.04 4.38
CA PRO A 141 -17.54 8.65 4.94
C PRO A 141 -17.72 7.14 5.08
N LEU A 142 -17.15 6.33 4.18
CA LEU A 142 -17.23 4.87 4.27
C LEU A 142 -16.25 4.34 5.33
N LEU A 143 -15.03 4.88 5.38
CA LEU A 143 -14.04 4.52 6.42
C LEU A 143 -14.53 4.82 7.84
N SER A 144 -15.26 5.90 8.05
CA SER A 144 -15.81 6.22 9.39
C SER A 144 -16.86 5.23 9.88
N ARG A 145 -17.38 4.37 9.00
CA ARG A 145 -18.40 3.35 9.28
C ARG A 145 -17.90 1.92 9.25
N CYS A 146 -16.63 1.75 8.88
CA CYS A 146 -15.98 0.44 8.77
C CYS A 146 -14.76 0.37 9.67
N GLN A 147 -14.57 -0.77 10.33
CA GLN A 147 -13.30 -1.07 10.98
C GLN A 147 -12.27 -1.49 9.91
N VAL A 148 -11.00 -1.15 10.09
CA VAL A 148 -9.94 -1.61 9.19
C VAL A 148 -9.12 -2.68 9.91
N TYR A 149 -9.03 -3.87 9.32
CA TYR A 149 -8.21 -4.97 9.82
C TYR A 149 -7.06 -5.22 8.87
N VAL A 150 -5.84 -5.22 9.41
CA VAL A 150 -4.62 -5.40 8.63
C VAL A 150 -4.23 -6.87 8.64
N LEU A 151 -4.20 -7.49 7.46
CA LEU A 151 -3.67 -8.83 7.27
C LEU A 151 -2.19 -8.75 6.89
N LYS A 152 -1.40 -9.66 7.45
CA LYS A 152 0.04 -9.75 7.22
C LYS A 152 0.35 -10.88 6.23
N SER A 153 1.48 -10.78 5.54
CA SER A 153 2.04 -11.91 4.80
C SER A 153 2.22 -13.11 5.72
N LEU A 154 2.02 -14.30 5.19
CA LEU A 154 2.26 -15.54 5.96
C LEU A 154 3.75 -15.70 6.26
N THR A 155 4.04 -16.11 7.47
CA THR A 155 5.41 -16.46 7.89
C THR A 155 5.90 -17.73 7.22
N LYS A 156 7.21 -17.99 7.26
CA LYS A 156 7.80 -19.22 6.73
C LYS A 156 7.19 -20.47 7.39
N ASP A 157 6.98 -20.43 8.69
CA ASP A 157 6.39 -21.54 9.45
C ASP A 157 4.92 -21.78 9.07
N GLU A 158 4.14 -20.72 8.88
CA GLU A 158 2.75 -20.80 8.42
C GLU A 158 2.65 -21.36 6.99
N LEU A 159 3.56 -20.96 6.09
CA LEU A 159 3.63 -21.50 4.74
C LEU A 159 4.04 -22.98 4.73
N LEU A 160 5.01 -23.37 5.55
CA LEU A 160 5.40 -24.77 5.70
C LEU A 160 4.25 -25.60 6.28
N HIS A 161 3.55 -25.08 7.26
CA HIS A 161 2.35 -25.72 7.79
C HIS A 161 1.29 -25.90 6.70
N LEU A 162 1.03 -24.86 5.89
CA LEU A 162 0.10 -24.92 4.76
C LEU A 162 0.51 -25.97 3.73
N ALA A 163 1.81 -26.05 3.38
CA ALA A 163 2.32 -27.07 2.45
C ALA A 163 2.09 -28.48 2.99
N ASN A 164 2.38 -28.72 4.26
CA ASN A 164 2.15 -30.02 4.91
C ASN A 164 0.65 -30.38 4.96
N VAL A 165 -0.22 -29.42 5.28
CA VAL A 165 -1.67 -29.61 5.23
C VAL A 165 -2.10 -29.97 3.80
N ALA A 166 -1.58 -29.27 2.78
CA ALA A 166 -1.88 -29.55 1.39
C ALA A 166 -1.51 -30.99 1.00
N ILE A 167 -0.31 -31.42 1.33
CA ILE A 167 0.21 -32.77 1.00
C ILE A 167 -0.59 -33.88 1.70
N THR A 168 -1.06 -33.61 2.92
CA THR A 168 -1.73 -34.63 3.73
C THR A 168 -3.24 -34.70 3.52
N THR A 169 -3.88 -33.60 3.14
CA THR A 169 -5.35 -33.50 3.09
C THR A 169 -5.92 -33.43 1.68
N ASP A 170 -5.18 -32.88 0.69
CA ASP A 170 -5.66 -32.80 -0.68
C ASP A 170 -5.79 -34.20 -1.30
N ILE A 171 -6.88 -34.44 -2.02
CA ILE A 171 -7.21 -35.76 -2.60
C ILE A 171 -6.11 -36.19 -3.56
N VAL A 172 -5.56 -35.30 -4.38
CA VAL A 172 -4.53 -35.64 -5.39
C VAL A 172 -3.17 -35.78 -4.73
N LEU A 173 -2.74 -34.81 -3.95
CA LEU A 173 -1.40 -34.81 -3.33
C LEU A 173 -1.23 -35.92 -2.30
N ARG A 174 -2.29 -36.30 -1.59
CA ARG A 174 -2.27 -37.39 -0.62
C ARG A 174 -2.02 -38.75 -1.28
N GLU A 175 -2.56 -39.01 -2.47
CA GLU A 175 -2.34 -40.22 -3.23
C GLU A 175 -0.93 -40.30 -3.84
N ARG A 176 -0.31 -39.13 -4.04
CA ARG A 176 1.06 -38.98 -4.51
C ARG A 176 1.98 -38.93 -3.29
N LYS A 177 3.10 -39.67 -3.34
CA LYS A 177 4.13 -39.53 -2.30
C LYS A 177 4.91 -38.23 -2.54
N VAL A 178 4.55 -37.19 -1.83
CA VAL A 178 5.24 -35.92 -1.89
C VAL A 178 6.17 -35.77 -0.68
N GLU A 179 7.46 -35.58 -0.92
CA GLU A 179 8.50 -35.40 0.09
C GLU A 179 9.06 -33.97 -0.04
N LEU A 180 8.91 -33.16 0.99
CA LEU A 180 9.56 -31.84 1.07
C LEU A 180 11.01 -32.05 1.54
N VAL A 181 11.95 -32.18 0.60
CA VAL A 181 13.38 -32.38 0.89
C VAL A 181 14.05 -31.06 1.19
N GLU A 182 13.78 -30.03 0.38
CA GLU A 182 14.25 -28.67 0.53
C GLU A 182 13.09 -27.72 0.30
N THR A 183 13.00 -26.64 1.06
CA THR A 183 11.84 -25.76 1.07
C THR A 183 12.15 -24.29 0.80
N GLU A 184 13.44 -23.92 0.73
CA GLU A 184 13.86 -22.53 0.60
C GLU A 184 13.35 -21.89 -0.70
N ALA A 185 13.46 -22.57 -1.83
CA ALA A 185 12.97 -22.08 -3.11
C ALA A 185 11.43 -21.98 -3.10
N LEU A 186 10.72 -22.99 -2.59
CA LEU A 186 9.27 -23.01 -2.47
C LEU A 186 8.77 -21.81 -1.63
N LEU A 187 9.37 -21.59 -0.46
CA LEU A 187 9.02 -20.47 0.43
C LEU A 187 9.38 -19.11 -0.18
N ARG A 188 10.54 -19.03 -0.84
CA ARG A 188 11.00 -17.82 -1.50
C ARG A 188 10.03 -17.38 -2.61
N PHE A 189 9.63 -18.30 -3.50
CA PHE A 189 8.74 -17.97 -4.61
C PHE A 189 7.29 -17.74 -4.19
N SER A 190 6.87 -18.28 -3.05
CA SER A 190 5.56 -17.97 -2.48
C SER A 190 5.49 -16.57 -1.88
N GLY A 191 6.61 -16.02 -1.34
CA GLY A 191 6.70 -14.65 -0.85
C GLY A 191 5.64 -14.27 0.20
N GLY A 192 5.22 -15.20 1.07
CA GLY A 192 4.15 -14.96 2.05
C GLY A 192 2.73 -15.12 1.50
N ASP A 193 2.57 -15.52 0.24
CA ASP A 193 1.30 -15.71 -0.46
C ASP A 193 0.91 -17.21 -0.49
N ALA A 194 -0.17 -17.56 0.22
CA ALA A 194 -0.70 -18.92 0.28
C ALA A 194 -1.13 -19.45 -1.11
N ARG A 195 -1.72 -18.60 -1.94
CA ARG A 195 -2.19 -19.00 -3.28
C ARG A 195 -1.00 -19.32 -4.19
N LYS A 196 0.06 -18.51 -4.15
CA LYS A 196 1.30 -18.79 -4.90
C LYS A 196 1.92 -20.10 -4.44
N LEU A 197 2.03 -20.35 -3.14
CA LEU A 197 2.55 -21.60 -2.60
C LEU A 197 1.79 -22.81 -3.16
N LEU A 198 0.46 -22.79 -3.06
CA LEU A 198 -0.39 -23.88 -3.49
C LEU A 198 -0.34 -24.07 -5.02
N ASN A 199 -0.27 -22.99 -5.79
CA ASN A 199 -0.09 -23.06 -7.25
C ASN A 199 1.26 -23.67 -7.63
N ILE A 200 2.32 -23.38 -6.89
CA ILE A 200 3.62 -24.03 -7.12
C ILE A 200 3.52 -25.53 -6.85
N LEU A 201 2.89 -25.94 -5.75
CA LEU A 201 2.69 -27.37 -5.45
C LEU A 201 1.86 -28.09 -6.53
N ASP A 202 0.79 -27.44 -7.04
CA ASP A 202 -0.03 -27.96 -8.15
C ASP A 202 0.82 -28.14 -9.43
N LEU A 203 1.72 -27.18 -9.72
CA LEU A 203 2.63 -27.24 -10.86
C LEU A 203 3.68 -28.36 -10.71
N LEU A 204 4.27 -28.49 -9.52
CA LEU A 204 5.25 -29.57 -9.23
C LEU A 204 4.59 -30.93 -9.38
N GLU A 205 3.36 -31.10 -8.91
CA GLU A 205 2.58 -32.33 -9.08
C GLU A 205 2.36 -32.66 -10.55
N ALA A 206 1.89 -31.68 -11.33
CA ALA A 206 1.64 -31.86 -12.77
C ALA A 206 2.91 -32.17 -13.58
N SER A 207 4.09 -31.79 -13.08
CA SER A 207 5.39 -31.99 -13.76
C SER A 207 5.96 -33.39 -13.57
N VAL A 208 5.40 -34.21 -12.67
CA VAL A 208 5.86 -35.59 -12.41
C VAL A 208 4.71 -36.56 -12.74
N PRO A 209 4.69 -37.17 -13.93
CA PRO A 209 3.58 -38.06 -14.34
C PRO A 209 3.39 -39.27 -13.41
N GLU A 210 4.48 -39.92 -12.99
CA GLU A 210 4.46 -41.07 -12.11
C GLU A 210 5.61 -41.07 -11.09
N GLY A 211 5.40 -41.69 -9.92
CA GLY A 211 6.42 -41.87 -8.88
C GLY A 211 6.35 -40.87 -7.74
N VAL A 212 7.40 -40.80 -6.94
CA VAL A 212 7.54 -39.94 -5.77
C VAL A 212 7.93 -38.53 -6.20
N ILE A 213 7.22 -37.53 -5.69
CA ILE A 213 7.52 -36.13 -5.95
C ILE A 213 8.47 -35.62 -4.85
N ARG A 214 9.74 -35.49 -5.18
CA ARG A 214 10.75 -34.97 -4.25
C ARG A 214 10.94 -33.48 -4.51
N VAL A 215 10.41 -32.67 -3.63
CA VAL A 215 10.52 -31.20 -3.73
C VAL A 215 11.91 -30.78 -3.25
N THR A 216 12.78 -30.44 -4.20
CA THR A 216 14.10 -29.85 -3.98
C THR A 216 14.13 -28.43 -4.55
N ASN A 217 15.08 -27.60 -4.12
CA ASN A 217 15.22 -26.25 -4.66
C ASN A 217 15.42 -26.26 -6.18
N ASP A 218 16.30 -27.13 -6.68
CA ASP A 218 16.56 -27.28 -8.13
C ASP A 218 15.32 -27.68 -8.90
N PHE A 219 14.49 -28.58 -8.36
CA PHE A 219 13.25 -28.97 -9.01
C PHE A 219 12.24 -27.83 -9.06
N VAL A 220 12.12 -27.05 -7.98
CA VAL A 220 11.26 -25.84 -7.97
C VAL A 220 11.73 -24.83 -9.00
N TYR A 221 13.04 -24.54 -9.09
CA TYR A 221 13.58 -23.64 -10.10
C TYR A 221 13.32 -24.14 -11.53
N ALA A 222 13.53 -25.41 -11.79
CA ALA A 222 13.30 -26.01 -13.10
C ALA A 222 11.84 -25.90 -13.54
N CYS A 223 10.89 -26.22 -12.64
CA CYS A 223 9.45 -26.16 -12.94
C CYS A 223 8.95 -24.74 -13.15
N LEU A 224 9.47 -23.76 -12.41
CA LEU A 224 9.09 -22.36 -12.56
C LEU A 224 9.79 -21.69 -13.75
N GLN A 225 10.74 -22.37 -14.44
CA GLN A 225 11.58 -21.80 -15.49
C GLN A 225 12.25 -20.50 -15.05
N GLN A 226 12.57 -20.41 -13.77
CA GLN A 226 13.12 -19.19 -13.17
C GLN A 226 14.61 -19.39 -12.87
N ASN A 227 15.43 -18.43 -13.25
CA ASN A 227 16.83 -18.40 -12.88
C ASN A 227 16.93 -18.27 -11.34
N PRO A 228 17.83 -19.01 -10.65
CA PRO A 228 18.12 -18.80 -9.22
C PRO A 228 18.51 -17.36 -8.87
N LEU A 229 18.97 -16.59 -9.85
CA LEU A 229 19.26 -15.15 -9.75
C LEU A 229 18.01 -14.27 -9.93
N ALA A 230 16.85 -14.87 -10.26
CA ALA A 230 15.63 -14.12 -10.46
C ALA A 230 15.21 -13.41 -9.16
N TYR A 231 14.93 -12.16 -9.32
CA TYR A 231 14.53 -11.22 -8.30
C TYR A 231 13.17 -11.61 -7.68
N ASP A 232 13.14 -11.78 -6.38
CA ASP A 232 11.90 -12.00 -5.63
C ASP A 232 11.21 -10.66 -5.38
N LYS A 233 10.23 -10.33 -6.23
CA LYS A 233 9.52 -9.03 -6.21
C LYS A 233 8.83 -8.69 -4.88
N ASP A 234 8.49 -9.69 -4.08
CA ASP A 234 7.72 -9.53 -2.85
C ASP A 234 8.50 -9.99 -1.59
N GLY A 235 9.78 -10.38 -1.71
CA GLY A 235 10.59 -10.93 -0.62
C GLY A 235 11.60 -9.97 -0.01
N GLU A 236 12.32 -10.44 1.00
CA GLU A 236 13.32 -9.69 1.77
C GLU A 236 14.42 -9.11 0.87
N GLN A 237 14.85 -9.85 -0.17
CA GLN A 237 15.85 -9.38 -1.14
C GLN A 237 15.39 -8.19 -1.99
N HIS A 238 14.09 -8.08 -2.26
CA HIS A 238 13.51 -6.92 -2.95
C HIS A 238 13.78 -5.63 -2.17
N TYR A 239 13.44 -5.63 -0.87
CA TYR A 239 13.67 -4.48 -0.01
C TYR A 239 15.15 -4.17 0.20
N ASP A 240 16.00 -5.19 0.25
CA ASP A 240 17.44 -5.02 0.40
C ASP A 240 18.09 -4.38 -0.82
N ILE A 241 17.74 -4.83 -2.02
CA ILE A 241 18.25 -4.27 -3.28
C ILE A 241 17.80 -2.83 -3.48
N ILE A 242 16.51 -2.54 -3.23
CA ILE A 242 15.98 -1.17 -3.28
C ILE A 242 16.66 -0.28 -2.24
N SER A 243 16.85 -0.78 -1.02
CA SER A 243 17.54 -0.07 0.03
C SER A 243 18.98 0.23 -0.33
N ALA A 244 19.69 -0.74 -0.93
CA ALA A 244 21.05 -0.57 -1.43
C ALA A 244 21.11 0.46 -2.57
N PHE A 245 20.16 0.41 -3.51
CA PHE A 245 20.01 1.38 -4.60
C PHE A 245 19.88 2.82 -4.08
N ILE A 246 18.92 3.04 -3.20
CA ILE A 246 18.67 4.36 -2.60
C ILE A 246 19.89 4.85 -1.80
N LYS A 247 20.48 3.97 -0.99
CA LYS A 247 21.66 4.30 -0.18
C LYS A 247 22.89 4.61 -1.05
N SER A 248 23.05 3.96 -2.21
CA SER A 248 24.12 4.27 -3.15
C SER A 248 23.94 5.66 -3.78
N ILE A 249 22.72 6.03 -4.16
CA ILE A 249 22.39 7.38 -4.64
C ILE A 249 22.67 8.42 -3.54
N ARG A 250 22.19 8.17 -2.32
CA ARG A 250 22.40 9.03 -1.15
C ARG A 250 23.89 9.16 -0.81
N GLY A 251 24.64 8.07 -0.92
CA GLY A 251 26.08 8.00 -0.66
C GLY A 251 26.95 8.55 -1.80
N SER A 252 26.34 9.01 -2.89
CA SER A 252 27.06 9.56 -4.06
C SER A 252 27.98 8.54 -4.74
N ASP A 253 27.54 7.28 -4.82
CA ASP A 253 28.24 6.22 -5.57
C ASP A 253 27.41 5.85 -6.81
N PRO A 254 27.69 6.44 -7.99
CA PRO A 254 26.95 6.17 -9.21
C PRO A 254 27.17 4.75 -9.76
N ASP A 255 28.34 4.15 -9.53
CA ASP A 255 28.64 2.80 -10.01
C ASP A 255 27.87 1.75 -9.23
N ALA A 256 27.85 1.85 -7.90
CA ALA A 256 27.00 1.00 -7.07
C ALA A 256 25.51 1.20 -7.36
N ALA A 257 25.06 2.44 -7.57
CA ALA A 257 23.67 2.74 -7.92
C ALA A 257 23.27 2.10 -9.27
N LEU A 258 24.13 2.17 -10.29
CA LEU A 258 23.90 1.49 -11.57
C LEU A 258 23.89 -0.03 -11.43
N TYR A 259 24.77 -0.60 -10.61
CA TYR A 259 24.79 -2.03 -10.35
C TYR A 259 23.46 -2.51 -9.74
N TRP A 260 22.97 -1.80 -8.72
CA TRP A 260 21.70 -2.16 -8.08
C TRP A 260 20.50 -1.91 -8.98
N LEU A 261 20.54 -0.85 -9.81
CA LEU A 261 19.56 -0.62 -10.89
C LEU A 261 19.50 -1.82 -11.86
N ALA A 262 20.66 -2.25 -12.36
CA ALA A 262 20.75 -3.38 -13.27
C ALA A 262 20.20 -4.67 -12.63
N ARG A 263 20.49 -4.91 -11.34
CA ARG A 263 19.93 -6.05 -10.60
C ARG A 263 18.41 -6.01 -10.49
N MET A 264 17.81 -4.83 -10.30
CA MET A 264 16.35 -4.67 -10.31
C MET A 264 15.76 -4.95 -11.69
N ILE A 265 16.39 -4.44 -12.76
CA ILE A 265 15.95 -4.63 -14.15
C ILE A 265 16.01 -6.11 -14.54
N GLU A 266 17.15 -6.77 -14.34
CA GLU A 266 17.33 -8.20 -14.64
C GLU A 266 16.43 -9.09 -13.78
N GLY A 267 16.09 -8.64 -12.56
CA GLY A 267 15.10 -9.27 -11.70
C GLY A 267 13.65 -9.07 -12.15
N GLY A 268 13.40 -8.25 -13.17
CA GLY A 268 12.08 -8.00 -13.72
C GLY A 268 11.23 -7.05 -12.84
N GLU A 269 11.86 -6.13 -12.10
CA GLU A 269 11.15 -5.11 -11.33
C GLU A 269 10.30 -4.21 -12.24
N ASP A 270 9.17 -3.73 -11.71
CA ASP A 270 8.34 -2.75 -12.41
C ASP A 270 9.14 -1.46 -12.66
N PRO A 271 9.33 -1.08 -13.94
CA PRO A 271 10.08 0.14 -14.29
C PRO A 271 9.49 1.40 -13.66
N LYS A 272 8.18 1.48 -13.48
CA LYS A 272 7.52 2.60 -12.81
C LYS A 272 7.80 2.62 -11.31
N PHE A 273 7.96 1.45 -10.70
CA PHE A 273 8.37 1.36 -9.30
C PHE A 273 9.77 1.94 -9.11
N ILE A 274 10.73 1.55 -9.95
CA ILE A 274 12.10 2.09 -9.91
C ILE A 274 12.07 3.61 -10.10
N ALA A 275 11.33 4.09 -11.10
CA ALA A 275 11.20 5.52 -11.39
C ALA A 275 10.60 6.30 -10.21
N ARG A 276 9.58 5.76 -9.51
CA ARG A 276 9.03 6.36 -8.28
C ARG A 276 10.10 6.52 -7.19
N ARG A 277 11.00 5.56 -7.03
CA ARG A 277 12.09 5.65 -6.05
C ARG A 277 13.09 6.75 -6.40
N LEU A 278 13.38 6.95 -7.68
CA LEU A 278 14.20 8.08 -8.13
C LEU A 278 13.55 9.43 -7.82
N VAL A 279 12.24 9.58 -8.05
CA VAL A 279 11.49 10.81 -7.73
C VAL A 279 11.55 11.10 -6.22
N ILE A 280 11.36 10.08 -5.38
CA ILE A 280 11.45 10.24 -3.93
C ILE A 280 12.87 10.66 -3.52
N SER A 281 13.90 9.94 -4.00
CA SER A 281 15.30 10.24 -3.66
C SER A 281 15.74 11.62 -4.16
N ALA A 282 15.24 12.06 -5.32
CA ALA A 282 15.46 13.41 -5.84
C ALA A 282 14.94 14.51 -4.89
N ALA A 283 13.79 14.28 -4.27
CA ALA A 283 13.18 15.24 -3.34
C ALA A 283 13.76 15.13 -1.91
N GLU A 284 14.00 13.89 -1.45
CA GLU A 284 14.46 13.60 -0.08
C GLU A 284 15.96 13.84 0.12
N ASP A 285 16.79 13.31 -0.81
CA ASP A 285 18.25 13.28 -0.62
C ASP A 285 18.98 14.42 -1.33
N ILE A 286 18.50 14.82 -2.52
CA ILE A 286 19.12 15.92 -3.29
C ILE A 286 18.43 17.25 -2.95
N GLY A 287 17.11 17.28 -2.93
CA GLY A 287 16.29 18.40 -2.49
C GLY A 287 16.73 19.74 -3.08
N LEU A 288 16.89 20.72 -2.20
CA LEU A 288 17.25 22.09 -2.58
C LEU A 288 18.69 22.26 -3.01
N ALA A 289 19.57 21.28 -2.80
CA ALA A 289 20.96 21.36 -3.27
C ALA A 289 21.05 21.37 -4.82
N ASN A 290 20.11 20.69 -5.50
CA ASN A 290 19.97 20.72 -6.95
C ASN A 290 18.49 20.55 -7.35
N PRO A 291 17.71 21.65 -7.48
CA PRO A 291 16.28 21.59 -7.84
C PRO A 291 15.98 20.85 -9.17
N ASN A 292 16.95 20.81 -10.10
CA ASN A 292 16.79 20.07 -11.35
C ASN A 292 16.74 18.55 -11.18
N ALA A 293 17.14 18.03 -10.01
CA ALA A 293 17.10 16.61 -9.72
C ALA A 293 15.67 16.04 -9.79
N LEU A 294 14.71 16.76 -9.20
CA LEU A 294 13.30 16.37 -9.25
C LEU A 294 12.72 16.45 -10.67
N LEU A 295 13.11 17.45 -11.45
CA LEU A 295 12.71 17.56 -12.85
C LEU A 295 13.25 16.40 -13.69
N MET A 296 14.53 16.04 -13.50
CA MET A 296 15.16 14.91 -14.17
C MET A 296 14.49 13.58 -13.82
N ALA A 297 14.20 13.36 -12.54
CA ALA A 297 13.53 12.15 -12.09
C ALA A 297 12.11 12.02 -12.64
N ASN A 298 11.33 13.11 -12.68
CA ASN A 298 10.01 13.12 -13.29
C ASN A 298 10.06 12.90 -14.81
N ALA A 299 11.00 13.53 -15.51
CA ALA A 299 11.18 13.29 -16.95
C ALA A 299 11.54 11.82 -17.25
N ALA A 300 12.36 11.21 -16.40
CA ALA A 300 12.68 9.78 -16.52
C ALA A 300 11.43 8.90 -16.24
N PHE A 301 10.61 9.25 -15.25
CA PHE A 301 9.36 8.56 -14.98
C PHE A 301 8.41 8.60 -16.17
N ASP A 302 8.16 9.79 -16.74
CA ASP A 302 7.31 9.97 -17.92
C ASP A 302 7.85 9.23 -19.15
N ALA A 303 9.16 9.23 -19.36
CA ALA A 303 9.80 8.49 -20.44
C ALA A 303 9.57 6.98 -20.29
N VAL A 304 9.83 6.45 -19.11
CA VAL A 304 9.65 5.03 -18.81
C VAL A 304 8.19 4.59 -18.95
N GLU A 305 7.24 5.43 -18.54
CA GLU A 305 5.81 5.16 -18.70
C GLU A 305 5.39 5.04 -20.17
N ARG A 306 6.03 5.83 -21.05
CA ARG A 306 5.71 5.84 -22.48
C ARG A 306 6.39 4.73 -23.27
N ILE A 307 7.65 4.43 -22.97
CA ILE A 307 8.47 3.52 -23.78
C ILE A 307 8.60 2.11 -23.19
N GLY A 308 8.50 1.95 -21.86
CA GLY A 308 8.67 0.66 -21.19
C GLY A 308 10.07 0.06 -21.32
N PHE A 309 10.23 -1.23 -20.96
CA PHE A 309 11.44 -2.00 -21.19
C PHE A 309 11.41 -2.65 -22.59
N PRO A 310 12.59 -2.87 -23.23
CA PRO A 310 13.94 -2.75 -22.67
C PRO A 310 14.55 -1.34 -22.69
N GLU A 311 14.04 -0.40 -23.47
CA GLU A 311 14.66 0.92 -23.67
C GLU A 311 14.52 1.83 -22.45
N GLY A 312 13.51 1.64 -21.61
CA GLY A 312 13.29 2.38 -20.37
C GLY A 312 14.48 2.34 -19.40
N ARG A 313 15.38 1.36 -19.54
CA ARG A 313 16.62 1.30 -18.76
C ARG A 313 17.54 2.52 -18.97
N ILE A 314 17.48 3.12 -20.17
CA ILE A 314 18.37 4.24 -20.54
C ILE A 314 18.02 5.52 -19.75
N PRO A 315 16.77 6.04 -19.77
CA PRO A 315 16.40 7.19 -18.94
C PRO A 315 16.52 6.91 -17.45
N LEU A 316 16.27 5.67 -16.98
CA LEU A 316 16.50 5.29 -15.58
C LEU A 316 17.98 5.40 -15.20
N ALA A 317 18.88 4.89 -16.03
CA ALA A 317 20.32 4.99 -15.79
C ALA A 317 20.80 6.45 -15.79
N GLN A 318 20.33 7.25 -16.75
CA GLN A 318 20.66 8.69 -16.82
C GLN A 318 20.23 9.42 -15.54
N ALA A 319 18.99 9.22 -15.08
CA ALA A 319 18.51 9.83 -13.84
C ALA A 319 19.28 9.32 -12.62
N THR A 320 19.58 8.03 -12.55
CA THR A 320 20.35 7.43 -11.46
C THR A 320 21.73 8.07 -11.33
N VAL A 321 22.48 8.17 -12.41
CA VAL A 321 23.81 8.82 -12.42
C VAL A 321 23.72 10.30 -12.05
N TYR A 322 22.73 11.01 -12.61
CA TYR A 322 22.52 12.42 -12.29
C TYR A 322 22.25 12.65 -10.81
N LEU A 323 21.36 11.85 -10.19
CA LEU A 323 21.03 11.93 -8.79
C LEU A 323 22.21 11.54 -7.89
N ALA A 324 22.90 10.43 -8.20
CA ALA A 324 24.05 10.00 -7.45
C ALA A 324 25.20 11.02 -7.47
N SER A 325 25.39 11.72 -8.60
CA SER A 325 26.43 12.73 -8.79
C SER A 325 26.03 14.15 -8.36
N SER A 326 24.78 14.35 -7.89
CA SER A 326 24.31 15.66 -7.41
C SER A 326 24.72 15.93 -5.96
N PRO A 327 24.95 17.21 -5.56
CA PRO A 327 25.05 17.57 -4.15
C PRO A 327 23.79 17.12 -3.37
N LYS A 328 23.94 16.87 -2.09
CA LYS A 328 22.86 16.34 -1.23
C LYS A 328 22.35 17.40 -0.25
N SER A 329 21.04 17.41 -0.03
CA SER A 329 20.38 18.16 1.03
C SER A 329 19.04 17.55 1.36
N ASN A 330 18.81 17.29 2.64
CA ASN A 330 17.53 16.87 3.17
C ASN A 330 16.83 17.97 3.99
N SER A 331 17.26 19.24 3.84
CA SER A 331 16.75 20.37 4.63
C SER A 331 15.23 20.50 4.58
N ALA A 332 14.64 20.41 3.39
CA ALA A 332 13.19 20.47 3.21
C ALA A 332 12.46 19.25 3.82
N TYR A 333 13.03 18.06 3.66
CA TYR A 333 12.51 16.81 4.25
C TYR A 333 12.51 16.85 5.78
N MET A 334 13.60 17.31 6.39
CA MET A 334 13.68 17.48 7.84
C MET A 334 12.71 18.55 8.32
N GLY A 335 12.60 19.67 7.61
CA GLY A 335 11.69 20.77 7.94
C GLY A 335 10.22 20.32 7.99
N ILE A 336 9.75 19.61 6.96
CA ILE A 336 8.35 19.14 6.95
C ILE A 336 8.09 18.07 8.03
N ASN A 337 9.03 17.18 8.31
CA ASN A 337 8.87 16.19 9.36
C ASN A 337 8.77 16.79 10.76
N THR A 338 9.64 17.77 11.07
CA THR A 338 9.58 18.52 12.33
C THR A 338 8.26 19.29 12.46
N ALA A 339 7.80 19.92 11.38
CA ALA A 339 6.51 20.61 11.38
C ALA A 339 5.33 19.66 11.60
N ILE A 340 5.32 18.48 10.96
CA ILE A 340 4.29 17.45 11.16
C ILE A 340 4.27 16.95 12.61
N GLU A 341 5.44 16.73 13.18
CA GLU A 341 5.57 16.29 14.59
C GLU A 341 4.99 17.33 15.54
N LEU A 342 5.33 18.60 15.34
CA LEU A 342 4.78 19.70 16.14
C LEU A 342 3.25 19.78 16.01
N VAL A 343 2.70 19.70 14.80
CA VAL A 343 1.25 19.70 14.58
C VAL A 343 0.55 18.55 15.28
N ARG A 344 1.16 17.36 15.32
CA ARG A 344 0.62 16.21 16.08
C ARG A 344 0.56 16.45 17.58
N HIS A 345 1.52 17.21 18.12
CA HIS A 345 1.57 17.56 19.54
C HIS A 345 0.65 18.72 19.91
N THR A 346 0.56 19.75 19.05
CA THR A 346 -0.20 20.97 19.35
C THR A 346 -1.66 20.92 18.91
N GLY A 347 -2.01 19.99 18.02
CA GLY A 347 -3.35 19.92 17.43
C GLY A 347 -3.70 21.10 16.52
N ASN A 348 -4.98 21.36 16.37
CA ASN A 348 -5.50 22.40 15.46
C ASN A 348 -5.47 23.78 16.12
N LEU A 349 -4.35 24.47 16.04
CA LEU A 349 -4.25 25.87 16.47
C LEU A 349 -4.95 26.81 15.49
N PRO A 350 -5.56 27.93 15.97
CA PRO A 350 -6.26 28.86 15.10
C PRO A 350 -5.29 29.59 14.18
N VAL A 351 -5.72 29.80 12.94
CA VAL A 351 -5.01 30.69 12.00
C VAL A 351 -5.16 32.15 12.45
N PRO A 352 -4.09 32.95 12.47
CA PRO A 352 -4.19 34.39 12.80
C PRO A 352 -5.24 35.08 11.93
N LEU A 353 -6.02 36.01 12.55
CA LEU A 353 -7.17 36.64 11.89
C LEU A 353 -6.81 37.41 10.61
N HIS A 354 -5.67 38.10 10.60
CA HIS A 354 -5.21 38.87 9.43
C HIS A 354 -4.87 37.96 8.22
N LEU A 355 -4.55 36.67 8.44
CA LEU A 355 -4.27 35.69 7.36
C LEU A 355 -5.53 35.01 6.80
N ARG A 356 -6.69 35.21 7.47
CA ARG A 356 -7.93 34.61 7.02
C ARG A 356 -8.59 35.48 5.97
N ASN A 357 -9.13 34.87 4.90
CA ASN A 357 -9.93 35.61 3.93
C ASN A 357 -11.28 36.05 4.51
N ALA A 358 -11.76 37.22 4.11
CA ALA A 358 -13.06 37.78 4.51
C ALA A 358 -14.03 37.92 3.30
N PRO A 359 -14.52 36.83 2.71
CA PRO A 359 -15.38 36.84 1.53
C PRO A 359 -16.79 37.37 1.82
N THR A 360 -17.20 37.47 3.08
CA THR A 360 -18.50 37.99 3.51
C THR A 360 -18.33 39.18 4.44
N GLN A 361 -19.36 40.07 4.47
CA GLN A 361 -19.37 41.23 5.36
C GLN A 361 -19.26 40.82 6.84
N LEU A 362 -19.94 39.76 7.25
CA LEU A 362 -19.85 39.21 8.61
C LEU A 362 -18.41 38.79 8.98
N MET A 363 -17.67 38.19 8.07
CA MET A 363 -16.26 37.79 8.31
C MET A 363 -15.38 39.06 8.46
N ALA A 364 -15.62 40.10 7.66
CA ALA A 364 -14.90 41.37 7.80
C ALA A 364 -15.20 42.05 9.16
N GLU A 365 -16.47 42.02 9.61
CA GLU A 365 -16.90 42.52 10.92
C GLU A 365 -16.26 41.73 12.08
N LEU A 366 -16.01 40.42 11.88
CA LEU A 366 -15.27 39.55 12.82
C LEU A 366 -13.74 39.76 12.80
N GLY A 367 -13.25 40.71 12.04
CA GLY A 367 -11.83 41.07 11.97
C GLY A 367 -10.97 40.15 11.07
N TYR A 368 -11.58 39.37 10.20
CA TYR A 368 -10.83 38.57 9.22
C TYR A 368 -10.19 39.51 8.19
N HIS A 369 -8.93 39.19 7.82
CA HIS A 369 -8.10 40.00 6.91
C HIS A 369 -7.69 41.38 7.43
N ALA A 370 -8.14 41.78 8.63
CA ALA A 370 -7.80 43.08 9.21
C ALA A 370 -6.31 43.17 9.52
N GLY A 371 -5.63 44.17 8.93
CA GLY A 371 -4.21 44.40 9.16
C GLY A 371 -3.27 43.51 8.34
N TYR A 372 -3.77 42.73 7.38
CA TYR A 372 -2.89 42.02 6.46
C TYR A 372 -2.14 43.00 5.55
N ALA A 373 -0.81 42.93 5.60
CA ALA A 373 0.05 43.71 4.72
C ALA A 373 0.42 42.84 3.49
N TYR A 374 0.03 43.31 2.28
CA TYR A 374 0.31 42.56 1.04
C TYR A 374 1.76 42.79 0.61
N PRO A 375 2.62 41.77 0.59
CA PRO A 375 4.06 41.98 0.38
C PRO A 375 4.44 42.66 -0.94
N HIS A 376 3.65 42.47 -2.00
CA HIS A 376 3.92 43.10 -3.30
C HIS A 376 3.76 44.61 -3.32
N ASP A 377 3.09 45.24 -2.31
CA ASP A 377 2.97 46.67 -2.17
C ASP A 377 4.20 47.30 -1.51
N TYR A 378 5.18 46.49 -1.07
CA TYR A 378 6.35 46.96 -0.34
C TYR A 378 7.64 46.74 -1.14
N PRO A 379 8.67 47.58 -0.88
CA PRO A 379 9.98 47.44 -1.55
C PRO A 379 10.58 46.03 -1.34
N GLY A 380 11.07 45.46 -2.43
CA GLY A 380 11.63 44.13 -2.39
C GLY A 380 10.61 42.99 -2.19
N HIS A 381 9.31 43.30 -2.30
CA HIS A 381 8.20 42.38 -2.09
C HIS A 381 8.24 41.69 -0.72
N TYR A 382 8.69 42.39 0.29
CA TYR A 382 8.79 41.90 1.64
C TYR A 382 8.23 42.92 2.64
N VAL A 383 7.47 42.40 3.62
CA VAL A 383 7.00 43.15 4.80
C VAL A 383 7.03 42.20 6.00
N LYS A 384 7.53 42.72 7.12
CA LYS A 384 7.57 41.93 8.36
C LYS A 384 6.17 41.85 8.95
N GLN A 385 5.62 40.64 8.99
CA GLN A 385 4.35 40.33 9.65
C GLN A 385 4.37 38.91 10.20
N GLN A 386 3.43 38.58 11.07
CA GLN A 386 3.31 37.26 11.66
C GLN A 386 2.58 36.31 10.71
N TYR A 387 3.15 35.12 10.50
CA TYR A 387 2.53 34.05 9.70
C TYR A 387 2.20 32.81 10.53
N MET A 388 2.83 32.62 11.68
CA MET A 388 2.60 31.48 12.56
C MET A 388 1.48 31.80 13.59
N PRO A 389 0.81 30.77 14.15
CA PRO A 389 -0.05 30.94 15.33
C PRO A 389 0.70 31.59 16.48
N ASP A 390 -0.01 32.31 17.35
CA ASP A 390 0.59 33.08 18.43
C ASP A 390 1.55 32.31 19.33
N SER A 391 1.21 31.07 19.63
CA SER A 391 2.04 30.18 20.46
C SER A 391 3.27 29.61 19.76
N LEU A 392 3.37 29.74 18.43
CA LEU A 392 4.42 29.11 17.60
C LEU A 392 5.30 30.14 16.87
N GLN A 393 5.27 31.41 17.25
CA GLN A 393 6.00 32.48 16.54
C GLN A 393 7.53 32.29 16.53
N HIS A 394 8.07 31.53 17.49
CA HIS A 394 9.51 31.29 17.63
C HIS A 394 9.97 29.96 17.01
N GLU A 395 9.05 29.19 16.45
CA GLU A 395 9.39 27.89 15.85
C GLU A 395 10.06 28.06 14.49
N HIS A 396 11.07 27.24 14.25
CA HIS A 396 11.83 27.22 12.99
C HIS A 396 11.94 25.79 12.48
N PHE A 397 11.52 25.55 11.25
CA PHE A 397 11.53 24.23 10.63
C PHE A 397 12.57 24.10 9.51
N TYR A 398 12.83 25.17 8.77
CA TYR A 398 13.78 25.18 7.68
C TYR A 398 15.15 25.70 8.11
N THR A 399 16.15 24.86 8.04
CA THR A 399 17.56 25.22 8.24
C THR A 399 18.30 24.93 6.93
N PRO A 400 18.79 25.96 6.22
CA PRO A 400 19.53 25.76 4.99
C PRO A 400 20.78 24.91 5.21
N ALA A 401 21.01 23.94 4.32
CA ALA A 401 22.23 23.16 4.31
C ALA A 401 23.38 23.95 3.67
N ASP A 402 24.62 23.55 3.98
CA ASP A 402 25.82 24.23 3.49
C ASP A 402 26.15 23.77 2.06
N ASN A 403 25.39 24.25 1.08
CA ASN A 403 25.63 24.06 -0.36
C ASN A 403 25.38 25.35 -1.13
N ALA A 404 25.86 25.45 -2.36
CA ALA A 404 25.84 26.67 -3.15
C ALA A 404 24.42 27.18 -3.47
N ALA A 405 23.44 26.29 -3.63
CA ALA A 405 22.06 26.64 -3.91
C ALA A 405 21.38 27.22 -2.66
N GLU A 406 21.48 26.53 -1.53
CA GLU A 406 20.84 26.96 -0.28
C GLU A 406 21.51 28.16 0.37
N ARG A 407 22.82 28.39 0.16
CA ARG A 407 23.46 29.64 0.54
C ARG A 407 22.81 30.86 -0.10
N LYS A 408 22.46 30.79 -1.41
CA LYS A 408 21.72 31.87 -2.10
C LYS A 408 20.34 32.11 -1.51
N LEU A 409 19.62 31.05 -1.12
CA LEU A 409 18.34 31.16 -0.44
C LEU A 409 18.50 31.79 0.95
N ALA A 410 19.50 31.37 1.70
CA ALA A 410 19.84 31.94 3.01
C ALA A 410 20.22 33.44 2.93
N GLU A 411 21.00 33.84 1.92
CA GLU A 411 21.32 35.25 1.65
C GLU A 411 20.06 36.08 1.37
N TYR A 412 19.14 35.57 0.56
CA TYR A 412 17.85 36.21 0.33
C TYR A 412 17.05 36.37 1.63
N LEU A 413 16.89 35.27 2.37
CA LEU A 413 16.14 35.28 3.63
C LEU A 413 16.76 36.19 4.70
N SER A 414 18.10 36.35 4.69
CA SER A 414 18.77 37.27 5.61
C SER A 414 18.45 38.77 5.35
N ARG A 415 18.12 39.09 4.08
CA ARG A 415 17.66 40.46 3.71
C ARG A 415 16.21 40.71 4.08
N CYS A 416 15.46 39.64 4.36
CA CYS A 416 14.05 39.69 4.77
C CYS A 416 13.87 39.73 6.31
N LYS A 417 14.94 39.70 7.09
CA LYS A 417 14.91 39.79 8.57
C LYS A 417 15.33 41.17 9.03
#